data_4a9c140490a1b570d175d3eb3b11582d
#
_entry.id   4a9c140490a1b570d175d3eb3b11582d
#
_cell.length_a   1.000
_cell.length_b   1.000
_cell.length_c   1.000
_cell.angle_alpha   90.00
_cell.angle_beta   90.00
_cell.angle_gamma   90.00
#
_symmetry.space_group_name_H-M   'P 1'
#
loop_
_entity.id
_entity.type
_entity.pdbx_description
1 polymer ?
#
loop_
_entity_poly.entity_id
_entity_poly.type
_entity_poly.pdbx_seq_one_letter_code
_entity_poly.pdbx_strand_id
1 'polypeptide(L)'
;MKLLEVKNLNVSFMVEDEKVHVLNDVSLDISENEVLAVIGETGCGKSVTGSSILRILPENANISGEIYYNGENILEMPEEKYRLMRGKEIASVPQSPSTSLDPLMKVGDQVAECITVGNRINGKEKASLKGVVNGIFSKLKLPRENEMYDNYPCELSGGMRQRILLSMGIITSPNLLVVDEPTKAIDWVLRKDIVKELKALKDEMKCAMLFITHDLGAASIIADRIAVMYSGEIVETGPVDEVLNNPKHPYTKGLISAMPSRGLNVMEGYMPSFTDTFDTCRFFPRCTEKTHMCDTQIPKSFSINEHHTVKCNMYCGGN
;
A
#
# COMPACT_ATOMS: atom_id res chain seq x y z
N MET A 1 -14.13 14.13 -3.28
CA MET A 1 -12.97 15.04 -3.50
C MET A 1 -11.69 14.20 -3.44
N LYS A 2 -10.62 14.57 -4.18
CA LYS A 2 -9.34 13.85 -4.07
C LYS A 2 -8.70 14.18 -2.73
N LEU A 3 -8.44 13.17 -1.92
CA LEU A 3 -7.76 13.28 -0.63
C LEU A 3 -6.23 13.25 -0.81
N LEU A 4 -5.74 12.33 -1.66
CA LEU A 4 -4.33 12.17 -2.00
C LEU A 4 -4.15 12.21 -3.51
N GLU A 5 -3.16 12.96 -3.99
CA GLU A 5 -2.71 12.93 -5.39
C GLU A 5 -1.19 12.81 -5.42
N VAL A 6 -0.68 11.80 -6.10
CA VAL A 6 0.73 11.60 -6.40
C VAL A 6 0.94 11.91 -7.87
N LYS A 7 1.88 12.80 -8.19
CA LYS A 7 2.16 13.25 -9.55
C LYS A 7 3.63 13.09 -9.88
N ASN A 8 3.90 12.33 -10.93
CA ASN A 8 5.23 12.12 -11.51
C ASN A 8 6.31 11.79 -10.45
N LEU A 9 5.92 10.93 -9.48
CA LEU A 9 6.79 10.56 -8.37
C LEU A 9 7.92 9.68 -8.89
N ASN A 10 9.16 10.14 -8.65
CA ASN A 10 10.37 9.39 -8.92
C ASN A 10 11.16 9.22 -7.63
N VAL A 11 11.63 8.01 -7.38
CA VAL A 11 12.46 7.69 -6.23
C VAL A 11 13.66 6.87 -6.68
N SER A 12 14.84 7.31 -6.26
CA SER A 12 16.08 6.56 -6.46
C SER A 12 16.89 6.51 -5.17
N PHE A 13 17.69 5.47 -5.02
CA PHE A 13 18.58 5.29 -3.89
C PHE A 13 20.03 5.30 -4.36
N MET A 14 20.92 5.87 -3.55
CA MET A 14 22.36 5.74 -3.76
C MET A 14 22.83 4.46 -3.05
N VAL A 15 23.34 3.49 -3.80
CA VAL A 15 23.85 2.22 -3.32
C VAL A 15 25.25 2.02 -3.90
N GLU A 16 26.29 1.98 -3.06
CA GLU A 16 27.69 1.79 -3.50
C GLU A 16 28.09 2.69 -4.68
N ASP A 17 27.76 4.00 -4.61
CA ASP A 17 28.01 5.02 -5.64
C ASP A 17 27.16 4.85 -6.94
N GLU A 18 26.28 3.88 -7.02
CA GLU A 18 25.34 3.73 -8.13
C GLU A 18 23.96 4.27 -7.77
N LYS A 19 23.31 4.92 -8.75
CA LYS A 19 21.94 5.42 -8.62
C LYS A 19 20.94 4.38 -9.09
N VAL A 20 20.20 3.78 -8.14
CA VAL A 20 19.19 2.76 -8.38
C VAL A 20 17.80 3.40 -8.44
N HIS A 21 17.16 3.41 -9.62
CA HIS A 21 15.84 3.99 -9.84
C HIS A 21 14.73 3.00 -9.51
N VAL A 22 14.01 3.24 -8.40
CA VAL A 22 12.95 2.33 -7.91
C VAL A 22 11.55 2.76 -8.35
N LEU A 23 11.24 4.07 -8.31
CA LEU A 23 9.99 4.60 -8.85
C LEU A 23 10.28 5.50 -10.04
N ASN A 24 9.47 5.36 -11.09
CA ASN A 24 9.63 6.08 -12.35
C ASN A 24 8.26 6.61 -12.79
N ASP A 25 8.09 7.92 -12.67
CA ASP A 25 6.90 8.64 -13.11
C ASP A 25 5.58 8.05 -12.57
N VAL A 26 5.57 7.67 -11.29
CA VAL A 26 4.40 7.11 -10.63
C VAL A 26 3.39 8.21 -10.37
N SER A 27 2.18 8.05 -10.94
CA SER A 27 1.05 8.95 -10.70
C SER A 27 -0.17 8.13 -10.30
N LEU A 28 -0.80 8.50 -9.20
CA LEU A 28 -2.03 7.89 -8.67
C LEU A 28 -2.81 8.89 -7.82
N ASP A 29 -4.08 8.63 -7.62
CA ASP A 29 -4.93 9.43 -6.74
C ASP A 29 -5.86 8.54 -5.91
N ILE A 30 -6.26 9.06 -4.76
CA ILE A 30 -7.21 8.42 -3.85
C ILE A 30 -8.24 9.47 -3.42
N SER A 31 -9.51 9.15 -3.59
CA SER A 31 -10.62 9.98 -3.13
C SER A 31 -10.93 9.71 -1.64
N GLU A 32 -11.69 10.62 -1.03
CA GLU A 32 -12.22 10.38 0.31
C GLU A 32 -13.00 9.05 0.37
N ASN A 33 -12.81 8.28 1.41
CA ASN A 33 -13.45 6.97 1.65
C ASN A 33 -13.13 5.88 0.60
N GLU A 34 -12.25 6.13 -0.35
CA GLU A 34 -11.85 5.18 -1.39
C GLU A 34 -10.75 4.24 -0.90
N VAL A 35 -10.78 2.99 -1.35
CA VAL A 35 -9.66 2.05 -1.26
C VAL A 35 -9.03 1.89 -2.63
N LEU A 36 -7.81 2.40 -2.79
CA LEU A 36 -6.96 2.10 -3.95
C LEU A 36 -6.02 0.95 -3.58
N ALA A 37 -6.15 -0.19 -4.25
CA ALA A 37 -5.17 -1.27 -4.13
C ALA A 37 -4.02 -1.08 -5.11
N VAL A 38 -2.78 -1.08 -4.62
CA VAL A 38 -1.57 -1.15 -5.46
C VAL A 38 -1.08 -2.58 -5.48
N ILE A 39 -1.14 -3.23 -6.65
CA ILE A 39 -0.77 -4.63 -6.84
C ILE A 39 0.41 -4.77 -7.80
N GLY A 40 1.16 -5.86 -7.68
CA GLY A 40 2.29 -6.19 -8.55
C GLY A 40 3.23 -7.19 -7.90
N GLU A 41 4.24 -7.64 -8.64
CA GLU A 41 5.27 -8.57 -8.14
C GLU A 41 6.06 -7.96 -6.96
N THR A 42 6.63 -8.84 -6.13
CA THR A 42 7.52 -8.41 -5.03
C THR A 42 8.72 -7.65 -5.62
N GLY A 43 9.07 -6.54 -5.00
CA GLY A 43 10.18 -5.70 -5.47
C GLY A 43 9.83 -4.68 -6.57
N CYS A 44 8.58 -4.57 -7.06
CA CYS A 44 8.23 -3.62 -8.12
C CYS A 44 8.08 -2.14 -7.67
N GLY A 45 8.29 -1.81 -6.38
CA GLY A 45 8.24 -0.42 -5.88
C GLY A 45 7.04 -0.08 -4.99
N LYS A 46 6.08 -0.98 -4.75
CA LYS A 46 4.84 -0.71 -3.97
C LYS A 46 5.09 -0.10 -2.59
N SER A 47 5.92 -0.75 -1.77
CA SER A 47 6.24 -0.27 -0.41
C SER A 47 7.00 1.06 -0.44
N VAL A 48 7.82 1.30 -1.47
CA VAL A 48 8.51 2.60 -1.64
C VAL A 48 7.51 3.72 -1.92
N THR A 49 6.45 3.44 -2.69
CA THR A 49 5.35 4.40 -2.90
C THR A 49 4.67 4.76 -1.57
N GLY A 50 4.32 3.76 -0.75
CA GLY A 50 3.75 3.99 0.59
C GLY A 50 4.69 4.77 1.51
N SER A 51 5.97 4.40 1.55
CA SER A 51 6.99 5.08 2.35
C SER A 51 7.25 6.52 1.90
N SER A 52 7.10 6.82 0.61
CA SER A 52 7.19 8.19 0.08
C SER A 52 6.05 9.07 0.59
N ILE A 53 4.83 8.56 0.59
CA ILE A 53 3.65 9.25 1.13
C ILE A 53 3.81 9.50 2.64
N LEU A 54 4.35 8.53 3.37
CA LEU A 54 4.60 8.63 4.81
C LEU A 54 5.85 9.48 5.16
N ARG A 55 6.65 9.88 4.15
CA ARG A 55 7.93 10.59 4.32
C ARG A 55 8.87 9.86 5.31
N ILE A 56 9.00 8.53 5.16
CA ILE A 56 9.87 7.68 5.98
C ILE A 56 10.95 6.98 5.15
N LEU A 57 11.22 7.48 3.95
CA LEU A 57 12.35 6.97 3.15
C LEU A 57 13.68 7.25 3.88
N PRO A 58 14.68 6.38 3.74
CA PRO A 58 16.00 6.60 4.32
C PRO A 58 16.74 7.77 3.66
N GLU A 59 17.76 8.30 4.33
CA GLU A 59 18.48 9.51 3.90
C GLU A 59 19.19 9.38 2.54
N ASN A 60 19.53 8.17 2.12
CA ASN A 60 20.13 7.91 0.82
C ASN A 60 19.10 7.89 -0.33
N ALA A 61 17.84 8.16 -0.06
CA ALA A 61 16.80 8.29 -1.07
C ALA A 61 16.76 9.69 -1.68
N ASN A 62 16.69 9.74 -3.01
CA ASN A 62 16.38 10.97 -3.74
C ASN A 62 14.94 10.86 -4.24
N ILE A 63 14.11 11.84 -3.88
CA ILE A 63 12.72 11.92 -4.27
C ILE A 63 12.47 13.15 -5.12
N SER A 64 11.68 13.03 -6.19
CA SER A 64 11.18 14.14 -7.01
C SER A 64 9.76 13.85 -7.49
N GLY A 65 9.05 14.88 -7.93
CA GLY A 65 7.61 14.85 -8.19
C GLY A 65 6.84 15.54 -7.08
N GLU A 66 5.54 15.32 -7.01
CA GLU A 66 4.65 16.00 -6.07
C GLU A 66 3.72 15.01 -5.39
N ILE A 67 3.45 15.21 -4.11
CA ILE A 67 2.46 14.46 -3.35
C ILE A 67 1.56 15.47 -2.64
N TYR A 68 0.31 15.58 -3.10
CA TYR A 68 -0.68 16.45 -2.50
C TYR A 68 -1.58 15.66 -1.56
N TYR A 69 -1.72 16.16 -0.34
CA TYR A 69 -2.70 15.69 0.63
C TYR A 69 -3.63 16.85 0.98
N ASN A 70 -4.92 16.69 0.77
CA ASN A 70 -5.90 17.78 0.90
C ASN A 70 -5.51 19.05 0.13
N GLY A 71 -4.88 18.90 -1.04
CA GLY A 71 -4.44 20.01 -1.90
C GLY A 71 -3.13 20.68 -1.48
N GLU A 72 -2.47 20.24 -0.41
CA GLU A 72 -1.17 20.76 0.04
C GLU A 72 -0.04 19.77 -0.31
N ASN A 73 1.05 20.26 -0.94
CA ASN A 73 2.19 19.40 -1.29
C ASN A 73 2.96 19.00 -0.02
N ILE A 74 2.81 17.74 0.39
CA ILE A 74 3.42 17.24 1.61
C ILE A 74 4.94 17.06 1.50
N LEU A 75 5.52 16.96 0.30
CA LEU A 75 6.98 16.86 0.15
C LEU A 75 7.68 18.19 0.49
N GLU A 76 7.03 19.34 0.25
CA GLU A 76 7.54 20.67 0.54
C GLU A 76 7.17 21.16 1.95
N MET A 77 6.27 20.44 2.64
CA MET A 77 5.82 20.82 3.97
C MET A 77 6.96 20.72 5.00
N PRO A 78 7.10 21.70 5.90
CA PRO A 78 8.06 21.61 7.01
C PRO A 78 7.84 20.32 7.83
N GLU A 79 8.93 19.65 8.23
CA GLU A 79 8.86 18.36 8.93
C GLU A 79 8.06 18.45 10.24
N GLU A 80 8.16 19.56 10.97
CA GLU A 80 7.38 19.76 12.21
C GLU A 80 5.87 19.73 11.96
N LYS A 81 5.40 20.35 10.85
CA LYS A 81 3.99 20.33 10.46
C LYS A 81 3.56 18.93 10.04
N TYR A 82 4.36 18.26 9.19
CA TYR A 82 4.06 16.91 8.72
C TYR A 82 4.06 15.88 9.85
N ARG A 83 4.98 16.01 10.81
CA ARG A 83 5.05 15.16 12.00
C ARG A 83 3.75 15.17 12.82
N LEU A 84 3.04 16.30 12.88
CA LEU A 84 1.75 16.39 13.58
C LEU A 84 0.61 15.66 12.83
N MET A 85 0.74 15.49 11.52
CA MET A 85 -0.23 14.76 10.69
C MET A 85 0.03 13.25 10.73
N ARG A 86 1.30 12.85 10.84
CA ARG A 86 1.72 11.44 10.87
C ARG A 86 1.14 10.73 12.11
N GLY A 87 0.43 9.62 11.88
CA GLY A 87 -0.28 8.85 12.90
C GLY A 87 -1.65 9.41 13.28
N LYS A 88 -1.96 10.65 12.94
CA LYS A 88 -3.24 11.31 13.26
C LYS A 88 -4.14 11.46 12.04
N GLU A 89 -3.63 12.03 10.97
CA GLU A 89 -4.35 12.20 9.70
C GLU A 89 -3.96 11.14 8.69
N ILE A 90 -2.66 10.82 8.62
CA ILE A 90 -2.10 9.78 7.76
C ILE A 90 -1.42 8.77 8.68
N ALA A 91 -1.97 7.55 8.73
CA ALA A 91 -1.42 6.45 9.52
C ALA A 91 -0.99 5.29 8.62
N SER A 92 -0.23 4.34 9.19
CA SER A 92 0.23 3.17 8.46
C SER A 92 0.10 1.88 9.26
N VAL A 93 -0.07 0.78 8.52
CA VAL A 93 0.06 -0.59 9.02
C VAL A 93 1.22 -1.22 8.25
N PRO A 94 2.38 -1.43 8.90
CA PRO A 94 3.56 -1.99 8.26
C PRO A 94 3.42 -3.48 7.98
N GLN A 95 4.28 -3.99 7.10
CA GLN A 95 4.23 -5.34 6.54
C GLN A 95 4.42 -6.45 7.59
N SER A 96 5.31 -6.29 8.57
CA SER A 96 5.78 -7.36 9.43
C SER A 96 5.54 -7.07 10.91
N PRO A 97 4.64 -7.82 11.57
CA PRO A 97 4.45 -7.69 13.01
C PRO A 97 5.69 -8.00 13.85
N SER A 98 6.54 -8.91 13.37
CA SER A 98 7.73 -9.34 14.12
C SER A 98 8.82 -8.28 14.20
N THR A 99 8.87 -7.35 13.27
CA THR A 99 9.84 -6.25 13.24
C THR A 99 9.26 -4.92 13.71
N SER A 100 7.92 -4.81 13.76
CA SER A 100 7.22 -3.56 14.06
C SER A 100 6.71 -3.48 15.49
N LEU A 101 6.54 -4.62 16.17
CA LEU A 101 6.16 -4.65 17.58
C LEU A 101 7.43 -4.75 18.45
N ASP A 102 7.52 -3.92 19.49
CA ASP A 102 8.56 -4.01 20.51
C ASP A 102 8.33 -5.28 21.34
N PRO A 103 9.26 -6.27 21.32
CA PRO A 103 9.09 -7.54 22.05
C PRO A 103 9.10 -7.38 23.57
N LEU A 104 9.62 -6.27 24.10
CA LEU A 104 9.78 -6.00 25.54
C LEU A 104 8.65 -5.11 26.10
N MET A 105 7.72 -4.66 25.26
CA MET A 105 6.63 -3.79 25.63
C MET A 105 5.28 -4.50 25.49
N LYS A 106 4.36 -4.29 26.43
CA LYS A 106 2.99 -4.82 26.36
C LYS A 106 2.26 -4.28 25.14
N VAL A 107 1.51 -5.14 24.46
CA VAL A 107 0.83 -4.75 23.20
C VAL A 107 -0.21 -3.66 23.40
N GLY A 108 -0.89 -3.64 24.55
CA GLY A 108 -1.83 -2.56 24.88
C GLY A 108 -1.16 -1.21 25.07
N ASP A 109 0.04 -1.18 25.67
CA ASP A 109 0.81 0.05 25.82
C ASP A 109 1.30 0.57 24.47
N GLN A 110 1.74 -0.30 23.54
CA GLN A 110 2.14 0.08 22.19
C GLN A 110 0.99 0.69 21.40
N VAL A 111 -0.22 0.12 21.50
CA VAL A 111 -1.40 0.67 20.85
C VAL A 111 -1.81 2.00 21.49
N ALA A 112 -1.72 2.13 22.82
CA ALA A 112 -2.02 3.36 23.51
C ALA A 112 -1.06 4.50 23.15
N GLU A 113 0.22 4.21 22.88
CA GLU A 113 1.19 5.20 22.42
C GLU A 113 0.78 5.87 21.11
N CYS A 114 0.11 5.16 20.19
CA CYS A 114 -0.36 5.74 18.93
C CYS A 114 -1.35 6.90 19.15
N ILE A 115 -2.15 6.87 20.23
CA ILE A 115 -3.08 7.96 20.59
C ILE A 115 -2.30 9.16 21.15
N THR A 116 -1.16 8.92 21.74
CA THR A 116 -0.48 9.84 22.64
C THR A 116 0.75 10.49 22.06
N VAL A 117 1.05 10.18 20.81
CA VAL A 117 2.19 10.77 20.08
C VAL A 117 2.14 12.29 20.17
N GLY A 118 3.10 12.85 20.92
CA GLY A 118 3.21 14.28 21.15
C GLY A 118 2.66 14.78 22.51
N ASN A 119 1.91 13.98 23.25
CA ASN A 119 1.40 14.33 24.57
C ASN A 119 2.02 13.44 25.65
N ARG A 120 2.58 14.02 26.72
CA ARG A 120 2.98 13.27 27.92
C ARG A 120 1.72 12.85 28.68
N ILE A 121 1.47 11.52 28.76
CA ILE A 121 0.30 10.99 29.46
C ILE A 121 0.62 10.82 30.95
N ASN A 122 -0.30 11.25 31.79
CA ASN A 122 -0.27 10.93 33.20
C ASN A 122 -0.97 9.60 33.50
N GLY A 123 -0.76 9.04 34.71
CA GLY A 123 -1.28 7.72 35.08
C GLY A 123 -2.82 7.59 35.07
N LYS A 124 -3.59 8.69 35.20
CA LYS A 124 -5.06 8.69 35.11
C LYS A 124 -5.53 8.59 33.66
N GLU A 125 -4.82 9.23 32.73
CA GLU A 125 -5.07 9.13 31.30
C GLU A 125 -4.78 7.72 30.80
N LYS A 126 -3.72 7.05 31.29
CA LYS A 126 -3.39 5.67 30.93
C LYS A 126 -4.53 4.69 31.25
N ALA A 127 -5.21 4.85 32.38
CA ALA A 127 -6.35 3.99 32.76
C ALA A 127 -7.58 4.22 31.84
N SER A 128 -7.81 5.46 31.39
CA SER A 128 -8.86 5.79 30.41
C SER A 128 -8.54 5.20 29.03
N LEU A 129 -7.28 5.21 28.59
CA LEU A 129 -6.85 4.67 27.31
C LEU A 129 -7.00 3.16 27.22
N LYS A 130 -6.84 2.41 28.33
CA LYS A 130 -7.06 0.95 28.34
C LYS A 130 -8.46 0.57 27.84
N GLY A 131 -9.49 1.35 28.20
CA GLY A 131 -10.85 1.13 27.71
C GLY A 131 -10.97 1.33 26.19
N VAL A 132 -10.33 2.37 25.65
CA VAL A 132 -10.30 2.66 24.20
C VAL A 132 -9.56 1.55 23.44
N VAL A 133 -8.40 1.13 23.93
CA VAL A 133 -7.60 0.06 23.33
C VAL A 133 -8.38 -1.27 23.33
N ASN A 134 -9.00 -1.64 24.47
CA ASN A 134 -9.82 -2.85 24.55
C ASN A 134 -11.02 -2.79 23.57
N GLY A 135 -11.62 -1.61 23.38
CA GLY A 135 -12.67 -1.41 22.38
C GLY A 135 -12.21 -1.71 20.96
N ILE A 136 -10.99 -1.30 20.58
CA ILE A 136 -10.42 -1.64 19.26
C ILE A 136 -10.06 -3.13 19.17
N PHE A 137 -9.53 -3.73 20.24
CA PHE A 137 -9.25 -5.17 20.28
C PHE A 137 -10.52 -6.01 20.11
N SER A 138 -11.62 -5.61 20.71
CA SER A 138 -12.93 -6.25 20.52
C SER A 138 -13.41 -6.13 19.07
N LYS A 139 -13.32 -4.95 18.45
CA LYS A 139 -13.67 -4.73 17.03
C LYS A 139 -12.86 -5.62 16.08
N LEU A 140 -11.58 -5.85 16.37
CA LEU A 140 -10.69 -6.73 15.63
C LEU A 140 -10.77 -8.20 16.11
N LYS A 141 -11.79 -8.56 16.91
CA LYS A 141 -12.05 -9.92 17.38
C LYS A 141 -10.83 -10.60 18.02
N LEU A 142 -10.01 -9.83 18.73
CA LEU A 142 -8.95 -10.39 19.55
C LEU A 142 -9.56 -11.14 20.72
N PRO A 143 -9.14 -12.39 21.00
CA PRO A 143 -9.69 -13.17 22.10
C PRO A 143 -9.29 -12.56 23.44
N ARG A 144 -10.17 -12.64 24.45
CA ARG A 144 -9.93 -12.12 25.80
C ARG A 144 -9.39 -10.69 25.81
N GLU A 145 -10.08 -9.78 25.11
CA GLU A 145 -9.66 -8.40 24.88
C GLU A 145 -9.21 -7.66 26.15
N ASN A 146 -9.81 -7.96 27.30
CA ASN A 146 -9.46 -7.36 28.60
C ASN A 146 -8.10 -7.81 29.15
N GLU A 147 -7.68 -9.04 28.82
CA GLU A 147 -6.39 -9.61 29.21
C GLU A 147 -5.31 -9.29 28.16
N MET A 148 -5.71 -9.17 26.87
CA MET A 148 -4.84 -8.93 25.74
C MET A 148 -3.94 -7.72 25.90
N TYR A 149 -4.45 -6.65 26.55
CA TYR A 149 -3.70 -5.42 26.80
C TYR A 149 -2.35 -5.68 27.50
N ASP A 150 -2.35 -6.62 28.44
CA ASP A 150 -1.21 -6.89 29.32
C ASP A 150 -0.23 -7.95 28.74
N ASN A 151 -0.53 -8.53 27.58
CA ASN A 151 0.31 -9.53 26.93
C ASN A 151 1.50 -8.88 26.20
N TYR A 152 2.56 -9.68 26.01
CA TYR A 152 3.71 -9.34 25.17
C TYR A 152 3.57 -9.96 23.78
N PRO A 153 4.24 -9.39 22.74
CA PRO A 153 4.18 -9.93 21.39
C PRO A 153 4.54 -11.41 21.27
N CYS A 154 5.49 -11.91 22.09
CA CYS A 154 5.91 -13.32 22.07
C CYS A 154 4.82 -14.31 22.52
N GLU A 155 3.82 -13.85 23.28
CA GLU A 155 2.69 -14.66 23.77
C GLU A 155 1.57 -14.81 22.73
N LEU A 156 1.67 -14.08 21.58
CA LEU A 156 0.63 -13.97 20.58
C LEU A 156 0.91 -14.81 19.33
N SER A 157 -0.14 -15.35 18.72
CA SER A 157 -0.05 -15.96 17.39
C SER A 157 0.25 -14.90 16.31
N GLY A 158 0.70 -15.32 15.12
CA GLY A 158 0.94 -14.41 14.00
C GLY A 158 -0.28 -13.56 13.62
N GLY A 159 -1.47 -14.17 13.57
CA GLY A 159 -2.72 -13.46 13.29
C GLY A 159 -3.12 -12.47 14.38
N MET A 160 -2.86 -12.78 15.67
CA MET A 160 -3.10 -11.85 16.78
C MET A 160 -2.14 -10.65 16.69
N ARG A 161 -0.86 -10.89 16.46
CA ARG A 161 0.13 -9.81 16.24
C ARG A 161 -0.25 -8.89 15.08
N GLN A 162 -0.77 -9.47 13.99
CA GLN A 162 -1.25 -8.67 12.85
C GLN A 162 -2.44 -7.78 13.22
N ARG A 163 -3.40 -8.32 14.01
CA ARG A 163 -4.54 -7.52 14.51
C ARG A 163 -4.08 -6.42 15.47
N ILE A 164 -3.02 -6.64 16.26
CA ILE A 164 -2.41 -5.58 17.07
C ILE A 164 -1.83 -4.46 16.18
N LEU A 165 -1.11 -4.79 15.10
CA LEU A 165 -0.63 -3.78 14.15
C LEU A 165 -1.78 -3.02 13.48
N LEU A 166 -2.84 -3.71 13.08
CA LEU A 166 -4.05 -3.07 12.57
C LEU A 166 -4.64 -2.11 13.62
N SER A 167 -4.70 -2.53 14.91
CA SER A 167 -5.14 -1.67 16.02
C SER A 167 -4.35 -0.38 16.09
N MET A 168 -3.02 -0.46 15.97
CA MET A 168 -2.13 0.71 16.00
C MET A 168 -2.43 1.68 14.85
N GLY A 169 -2.68 1.16 13.64
CA GLY A 169 -2.97 1.99 12.47
C GLY A 169 -4.33 2.70 12.53
N ILE A 170 -5.34 2.07 13.16
CA ILE A 170 -6.72 2.57 13.10
C ILE A 170 -7.18 3.30 14.37
N ILE A 171 -6.47 3.18 15.49
CA ILE A 171 -6.95 3.69 16.78
C ILE A 171 -7.11 5.22 16.83
N THR A 172 -6.38 5.93 16.01
CA THR A 172 -6.46 7.39 15.86
C THR A 172 -7.57 7.83 14.90
N SER A 173 -8.26 6.90 14.24
CA SER A 173 -9.25 7.16 13.20
C SER A 173 -8.70 8.09 12.09
N PRO A 174 -7.61 7.70 11.39
CA PRO A 174 -6.98 8.54 10.40
C PRO A 174 -7.88 8.76 9.17
N ASN A 175 -7.65 9.84 8.44
CA ASN A 175 -8.33 10.09 7.16
C ASN A 175 -7.76 9.23 6.02
N LEU A 176 -6.44 8.94 6.06
CA LEU A 176 -5.74 8.07 5.12
C LEU A 176 -4.97 6.98 5.86
N LEU A 177 -5.20 5.73 5.50
CA LEU A 177 -4.47 4.58 6.03
C LEU A 177 -3.63 3.94 4.92
N VAL A 178 -2.31 3.88 5.09
CA VAL A 178 -1.39 3.13 4.22
C VAL A 178 -1.18 1.75 4.81
N VAL A 179 -1.62 0.71 4.13
CA VAL A 179 -1.56 -0.68 4.59
C VAL A 179 -0.64 -1.48 3.67
N ASP A 180 0.51 -1.90 4.19
CA ASP A 180 1.50 -2.62 3.39
C ASP A 180 1.49 -4.11 3.73
N GLU A 181 1.10 -4.95 2.75
CA GLU A 181 1.11 -6.42 2.80
C GLU A 181 0.50 -7.02 4.09
N PRO A 182 -0.71 -6.62 4.53
CA PRO A 182 -1.24 -6.96 5.85
C PRO A 182 -1.53 -8.46 6.05
N THR A 183 -1.45 -9.26 5.00
CA THR A 183 -1.78 -10.69 5.04
C THR A 183 -0.58 -11.61 4.85
N LYS A 184 0.64 -11.07 4.68
CA LYS A 184 1.83 -11.85 4.33
C LYS A 184 2.23 -12.86 5.43
N ALA A 185 2.06 -12.51 6.69
CA ALA A 185 2.43 -13.34 7.85
C ALA A 185 1.27 -14.21 8.37
N ILE A 186 0.21 -14.39 7.58
CA ILE A 186 -1.03 -15.02 8.02
C ILE A 186 -1.34 -16.24 7.16
N ASP A 187 -1.82 -17.31 7.81
CA ASP A 187 -2.29 -18.49 7.14
C ASP A 187 -3.41 -18.19 6.13
N TRP A 188 -3.39 -18.85 4.99
CA TRP A 188 -4.33 -18.67 3.89
C TRP A 188 -5.81 -18.59 4.34
N VAL A 189 -6.21 -19.45 5.28
CA VAL A 189 -7.60 -19.53 5.76
C VAL A 189 -8.02 -18.22 6.47
N LEU A 190 -7.12 -17.63 7.25
CA LEU A 190 -7.40 -16.42 8.03
C LEU A 190 -7.27 -15.11 7.23
N ARG A 191 -6.58 -15.12 6.06
CA ARG A 191 -6.37 -13.91 5.25
C ARG A 191 -7.66 -13.23 4.86
N LYS A 192 -8.61 -14.02 4.35
CA LYS A 192 -9.91 -13.51 3.89
C LYS A 192 -10.72 -12.84 5.01
N ASP A 193 -10.65 -13.39 6.21
CA ASP A 193 -11.39 -12.84 7.35
C ASP A 193 -10.77 -11.51 7.80
N ILE A 194 -9.44 -11.41 7.86
CA ILE A 194 -8.75 -10.17 8.21
C ILE A 194 -9.03 -9.07 7.18
N VAL A 195 -9.02 -9.39 5.88
CA VAL A 195 -9.34 -8.41 4.83
C VAL A 195 -10.78 -7.92 4.95
N LYS A 196 -11.75 -8.82 5.26
CA LYS A 196 -13.15 -8.42 5.50
C LYS A 196 -13.31 -7.57 6.75
N GLU A 197 -12.59 -7.91 7.84
CA GLU A 197 -12.59 -7.13 9.06
C GLU A 197 -12.02 -5.73 8.81
N LEU A 198 -10.91 -5.63 8.07
CA LEU A 198 -10.32 -4.35 7.68
C LEU A 198 -11.27 -3.52 6.82
N LYS A 199 -11.98 -4.15 5.86
CA LYS A 199 -12.99 -3.45 5.05
C LYS A 199 -14.13 -2.90 5.91
N ALA A 200 -14.67 -3.71 6.82
CA ALA A 200 -15.76 -3.29 7.70
C ALA A 200 -15.33 -2.10 8.60
N LEU A 201 -14.11 -2.15 9.14
CA LEU A 201 -13.56 -1.05 9.95
C LEU A 201 -13.33 0.21 9.11
N LYS A 202 -12.79 0.09 7.91
CA LYS A 202 -12.61 1.21 6.97
C LYS A 202 -13.95 1.89 6.67
N ASP A 203 -14.99 1.11 6.41
CA ASP A 203 -16.33 1.64 6.09
C ASP A 203 -16.96 2.35 7.31
N GLU A 204 -16.78 1.80 8.54
CA GLU A 204 -17.22 2.43 9.78
C GLU A 204 -16.49 3.77 10.03
N MET A 205 -15.18 3.80 9.80
CA MET A 205 -14.33 4.98 10.05
C MET A 205 -14.41 6.03 8.95
N LYS A 206 -14.98 5.68 7.78
CA LYS A 206 -14.95 6.50 6.57
C LYS A 206 -13.53 6.94 6.19
N CYS A 207 -12.58 6.03 6.31
CA CYS A 207 -11.18 6.26 6.03
C CYS A 207 -10.87 5.93 4.57
N ALA A 208 -10.07 6.75 3.90
CA ALA A 208 -9.45 6.37 2.63
C ALA A 208 -8.27 5.42 2.87
N MET A 209 -7.97 4.54 1.92
CA MET A 209 -6.92 3.54 2.11
C MET A 209 -6.07 3.35 0.86
N LEU A 210 -4.75 3.37 1.04
CA LEU A 210 -3.79 2.80 0.10
C LEU A 210 -3.46 1.37 0.55
N PHE A 211 -3.99 0.39 -0.17
CA PHE A 211 -3.84 -1.04 0.16
C PHE A 211 -2.78 -1.69 -0.74
N ILE A 212 -1.59 -1.89 -0.22
CA ILE A 212 -0.47 -2.48 -0.95
C ILE A 212 -0.47 -3.99 -0.75
N THR A 213 -0.53 -4.76 -1.84
CA THR A 213 -0.51 -6.22 -1.77
C THR A 213 -0.05 -6.87 -3.08
N HIS A 214 0.42 -8.12 -3.01
CA HIS A 214 0.58 -9.00 -4.16
C HIS A 214 -0.60 -9.98 -4.30
N ASP A 215 -1.54 -9.99 -3.35
CA ASP A 215 -2.69 -10.89 -3.33
C ASP A 215 -3.90 -10.25 -4.03
N LEU A 216 -4.12 -10.63 -5.29
CA LEU A 216 -5.27 -10.21 -6.09
C LEU A 216 -6.62 -10.58 -5.44
N GLY A 217 -6.67 -11.70 -4.70
CA GLY A 217 -7.87 -12.11 -3.99
C GLY A 217 -8.19 -11.16 -2.84
N ALA A 218 -7.18 -10.71 -2.09
CA ALA A 218 -7.34 -9.70 -1.06
C ALA A 218 -7.78 -8.36 -1.66
N ALA A 219 -7.12 -7.91 -2.74
CA ALA A 219 -7.48 -6.68 -3.44
C ALA A 219 -8.93 -6.70 -3.94
N SER A 220 -9.39 -7.82 -4.52
CA SER A 220 -10.77 -7.96 -5.03
C SER A 220 -11.86 -7.85 -3.96
N ILE A 221 -11.53 -8.11 -2.68
CA ILE A 221 -12.49 -8.02 -1.58
C ILE A 221 -12.62 -6.59 -1.05
N ILE A 222 -11.50 -5.86 -0.98
CA ILE A 222 -11.45 -4.58 -0.25
C ILE A 222 -11.43 -3.37 -1.16
N ALA A 223 -10.82 -3.46 -2.35
CA ALA A 223 -10.56 -2.30 -3.19
C ALA A 223 -11.78 -1.80 -3.96
N ASP A 224 -11.85 -0.49 -4.16
CA ASP A 224 -12.75 0.18 -5.11
C ASP A 224 -12.07 0.29 -6.48
N ARG A 225 -10.76 0.64 -6.49
CA ARG A 225 -9.91 0.70 -7.68
C ARG A 225 -8.59 -0.06 -7.46
N ILE A 226 -8.02 -0.52 -8.56
CA ILE A 226 -6.70 -1.18 -8.59
C ILE A 226 -5.75 -0.35 -9.44
N ALA A 227 -4.53 -0.14 -8.94
CA ALA A 227 -3.37 0.32 -9.69
C ALA A 227 -2.36 -0.83 -9.78
N VAL A 228 -2.05 -1.27 -10.99
CA VAL A 228 -1.10 -2.34 -11.27
C VAL A 228 0.28 -1.73 -11.45
N MET A 229 1.24 -2.15 -10.63
CA MET A 229 2.62 -1.65 -10.67
C MET A 229 3.57 -2.71 -11.20
N TYR A 230 4.43 -2.32 -12.14
CA TYR A 230 5.50 -3.14 -12.70
C TYR A 230 6.79 -2.34 -12.84
N SER A 231 7.90 -2.84 -12.29
CA SER A 231 9.24 -2.23 -12.42
C SER A 231 9.26 -0.71 -12.17
N GLY A 232 8.62 -0.28 -11.07
CA GLY A 232 8.57 1.13 -10.66
C GLY A 232 7.57 2.02 -11.41
N GLU A 233 6.71 1.47 -12.25
CA GLU A 233 5.71 2.23 -13.02
C GLU A 233 4.30 1.70 -12.78
N ILE A 234 3.28 2.58 -12.81
CA ILE A 234 1.88 2.18 -12.88
C ILE A 234 1.56 1.87 -14.34
N VAL A 235 1.23 0.61 -14.62
CA VAL A 235 0.97 0.13 -15.99
C VAL A 235 -0.52 0.06 -16.32
N GLU A 236 -1.38 -0.06 -15.33
CA GLU A 236 -2.84 -0.05 -15.50
C GLU A 236 -3.52 0.43 -14.23
N THR A 237 -4.58 1.24 -14.35
CA THR A 237 -5.40 1.68 -13.21
C THR A 237 -6.85 1.74 -13.63
N GLY A 238 -7.74 1.19 -12.81
CA GLY A 238 -9.18 1.22 -13.07
C GLY A 238 -10.02 0.66 -11.94
N PRO A 239 -11.36 0.68 -12.07
CA PRO A 239 -12.26 -0.01 -11.17
C PRO A 239 -11.88 -1.49 -11.02
N VAL A 240 -12.03 -2.03 -9.80
CA VAL A 240 -11.60 -3.40 -9.49
C VAL A 240 -12.20 -4.42 -10.47
N ASP A 241 -13.49 -4.30 -10.79
CA ASP A 241 -14.19 -5.22 -11.68
C ASP A 241 -13.67 -5.14 -13.12
N GLU A 242 -13.34 -3.94 -13.61
CA GLU A 242 -12.80 -3.76 -14.94
C GLU A 242 -11.39 -4.33 -15.08
N VAL A 243 -10.51 -4.01 -14.14
CA VAL A 243 -9.12 -4.49 -14.17
C VAL A 243 -9.05 -6.01 -14.03
N LEU A 244 -9.90 -6.63 -13.18
CA LEU A 244 -9.88 -8.08 -12.96
C LEU A 244 -10.59 -8.90 -14.05
N ASN A 245 -11.62 -8.35 -14.70
CA ASN A 245 -12.41 -9.08 -15.68
C ASN A 245 -12.10 -8.68 -17.14
N ASN A 246 -11.54 -7.48 -17.37
CA ASN A 246 -11.20 -6.97 -18.71
C ASN A 246 -9.85 -6.22 -18.69
N PRO A 247 -8.76 -6.87 -18.21
CA PRO A 247 -7.44 -6.27 -18.14
C PRO A 247 -6.95 -5.82 -19.51
N LYS A 248 -6.28 -4.69 -19.56
CA LYS A 248 -5.78 -4.10 -20.81
C LYS A 248 -4.28 -4.37 -21.01
N HIS A 249 -3.49 -4.16 -19.96
CA HIS A 249 -2.05 -4.36 -20.05
C HIS A 249 -1.69 -5.86 -20.08
N PRO A 250 -0.79 -6.33 -20.96
CA PRO A 250 -0.38 -7.74 -21.01
C PRO A 250 0.17 -8.29 -19.69
N TYR A 251 0.85 -7.46 -18.91
CA TYR A 251 1.29 -7.83 -17.57
C TYR A 251 0.11 -8.10 -16.62
N THR A 252 -0.92 -7.25 -16.64
CA THR A 252 -2.13 -7.45 -15.83
C THR A 252 -2.85 -8.75 -16.21
N LYS A 253 -2.96 -9.02 -17.53
CA LYS A 253 -3.51 -10.30 -18.03
C LYS A 253 -2.72 -11.48 -17.49
N GLY A 254 -1.38 -11.40 -17.51
CA GLY A 254 -0.49 -12.42 -16.97
C GLY A 254 -0.65 -12.64 -15.47
N LEU A 255 -0.71 -11.56 -14.66
CA LEU A 255 -0.96 -11.65 -13.23
C LEU A 255 -2.29 -12.34 -12.91
N ILE A 256 -3.35 -11.98 -13.62
CA ILE A 256 -4.68 -12.57 -13.41
C ILE A 256 -4.71 -14.04 -13.85
N SER A 257 -4.05 -14.41 -14.95
CA SER A 257 -3.98 -15.80 -15.42
C SER A 257 -3.18 -16.71 -14.48
N ALA A 258 -2.26 -16.13 -13.69
CA ALA A 258 -1.49 -16.83 -12.68
C ALA A 258 -2.27 -17.12 -11.38
N MET A 259 -3.50 -16.56 -11.25
CA MET A 259 -4.34 -16.88 -10.08
C MET A 259 -4.78 -18.36 -10.08
N PRO A 260 -4.83 -19.02 -8.90
CA PRO A 260 -5.32 -20.41 -8.77
C PRO A 260 -6.70 -20.63 -9.40
N SER A 261 -7.60 -19.64 -9.29
CA SER A 261 -8.94 -19.67 -9.85
C SER A 261 -9.00 -19.48 -11.38
N ARG A 262 -7.89 -19.09 -12.02
CA ARG A 262 -7.80 -18.75 -13.46
C ARG A 262 -6.84 -19.66 -14.24
N GLY A 263 -6.32 -20.74 -13.63
CA GLY A 263 -5.57 -21.78 -14.34
C GLY A 263 -4.08 -21.87 -14.02
N LEU A 264 -3.54 -21.04 -13.10
CA LEU A 264 -2.12 -21.05 -12.65
C LEU A 264 -1.10 -20.90 -13.82
N ASN A 265 -1.44 -20.13 -14.84
CA ASN A 265 -0.52 -19.88 -15.94
C ASN A 265 0.56 -18.89 -15.52
N VAL A 266 1.76 -19.39 -15.30
CA VAL A 266 2.90 -18.59 -14.83
C VAL A 266 3.46 -17.80 -16.02
N MET A 267 3.71 -16.51 -15.78
CA MET A 267 4.35 -15.61 -16.74
C MET A 267 5.85 -15.91 -16.81
N GLU A 268 6.39 -16.16 -17.97
CA GLU A 268 7.82 -16.44 -18.18
C GLU A 268 8.69 -15.20 -17.96
N GLY A 269 9.97 -15.42 -17.64
CA GLY A 269 10.99 -14.38 -17.47
C GLY A 269 10.93 -13.68 -16.10
N TYR A 270 11.86 -12.77 -15.92
CA TYR A 270 12.03 -12.03 -14.67
C TYR A 270 11.78 -10.54 -14.88
N MET A 271 11.35 -9.86 -13.81
CA MET A 271 11.28 -8.40 -13.80
C MET A 271 12.72 -7.85 -13.95
N PRO A 272 12.93 -6.82 -14.80
CA PRO A 272 14.23 -6.19 -14.95
C PRO A 272 14.77 -5.65 -13.63
N SER A 273 16.10 -5.56 -13.52
CA SER A 273 16.75 -4.93 -12.37
C SER A 273 16.46 -3.42 -12.33
N PHE A 274 16.44 -2.85 -11.14
CA PHE A 274 16.35 -1.40 -10.99
C PHE A 274 17.62 -0.63 -11.40
N THR A 275 18.74 -1.35 -11.64
CA THR A 275 19.97 -0.80 -12.21
C THR A 275 19.89 -0.70 -13.73
N ASP A 276 18.96 -1.42 -14.37
CA ASP A 276 18.79 -1.35 -15.80
C ASP A 276 18.18 0.00 -16.22
N THR A 277 18.75 0.62 -17.23
CA THR A 277 18.20 1.82 -17.85
C THR A 277 17.30 1.43 -19.02
N PHE A 278 16.12 2.05 -19.10
CA PHE A 278 15.14 1.75 -20.13
C PHE A 278 14.74 3.03 -20.86
N ASP A 279 15.01 3.05 -22.16
CA ASP A 279 14.48 4.03 -23.10
C ASP A 279 13.24 3.49 -23.86
N THR A 280 12.73 2.34 -23.44
CA THR A 280 11.67 1.56 -24.09
C THR A 280 10.71 0.98 -23.05
N CYS A 281 9.76 0.16 -23.49
CA CYS A 281 8.81 -0.51 -22.59
C CYS A 281 9.52 -1.50 -21.63
N ARG A 282 9.44 -1.26 -20.33
CA ARG A 282 10.06 -2.13 -19.31
C ARG A 282 9.52 -3.55 -19.33
N PHE A 283 8.28 -3.75 -19.75
CA PHE A 283 7.68 -5.08 -19.86
C PHE A 283 8.03 -5.78 -21.17
N PHE A 284 8.67 -5.11 -22.15
CA PHE A 284 9.02 -5.66 -23.44
C PHE A 284 9.69 -7.05 -23.39
N PRO A 285 10.67 -7.34 -22.51
CA PRO A 285 11.33 -8.66 -22.48
C PRO A 285 10.36 -9.82 -22.21
N ARG A 286 9.30 -9.58 -21.43
CA ARG A 286 8.31 -10.61 -21.00
C ARG A 286 6.99 -10.54 -21.75
N CYS A 287 6.79 -9.50 -22.56
CA CYS A 287 5.51 -9.28 -23.25
C CYS A 287 5.30 -10.30 -24.36
N THR A 288 4.14 -10.95 -24.40
CA THR A 288 3.73 -11.86 -25.47
C THR A 288 2.99 -11.14 -26.60
N GLU A 289 2.55 -9.89 -26.37
CA GLU A 289 1.77 -9.06 -27.29
C GLU A 289 2.62 -7.89 -27.84
N LYS A 290 3.91 -8.15 -28.17
CA LYS A 290 4.88 -7.13 -28.61
C LYS A 290 4.49 -6.50 -29.94
N THR A 291 4.64 -5.17 -30.04
CA THR A 291 4.62 -4.43 -31.29
C THR A 291 6.00 -3.83 -31.56
N HIS A 292 6.28 -3.40 -32.79
CA HIS A 292 7.54 -2.75 -33.17
C HIS A 292 7.79 -1.41 -32.44
N MET A 293 6.77 -0.83 -31.83
CA MET A 293 6.90 0.39 -31.02
C MET A 293 7.40 0.11 -29.61
N CYS A 294 7.27 -1.14 -29.13
CA CYS A 294 7.60 -1.48 -27.75
C CYS A 294 9.11 -1.52 -27.46
N ASP A 295 9.94 -1.72 -28.47
CA ASP A 295 11.41 -1.73 -28.39
C ASP A 295 12.06 -0.39 -28.78
N THR A 296 11.26 0.59 -29.21
CA THR A 296 11.75 1.90 -29.70
C THR A 296 11.21 3.08 -28.90
N GLN A 297 10.14 2.91 -28.11
CA GLN A 297 9.47 4.03 -27.44
C GLN A 297 9.02 3.62 -26.03
N ILE A 298 9.15 4.59 -25.09
CA ILE A 298 8.54 4.50 -23.76
C ILE A 298 7.02 4.58 -23.93
N PRO A 299 6.25 3.65 -23.33
CA PRO A 299 4.79 3.68 -23.39
C PRO A 299 4.23 4.95 -22.72
N LYS A 300 3.21 5.52 -23.34
CA LYS A 300 2.39 6.58 -22.72
C LYS A 300 1.15 5.99 -22.07
N SER A 301 0.56 6.74 -21.15
CA SER A 301 -0.73 6.40 -20.55
C SER A 301 -1.87 6.79 -21.50
N PHE A 302 -2.82 5.86 -21.71
CA PHE A 302 -4.02 6.03 -22.52
C PHE A 302 -5.25 5.80 -21.66
N SER A 303 -6.24 6.66 -21.80
CA SER A 303 -7.55 6.46 -21.18
C SER A 303 -8.36 5.49 -22.04
N ILE A 304 -8.75 4.37 -21.45
CA ILE A 304 -9.71 3.43 -22.06
C ILE A 304 -11.13 3.99 -21.91
N ASN A 305 -11.42 4.54 -20.74
CA ASN A 305 -12.61 5.31 -20.40
C ASN A 305 -12.30 6.32 -19.30
N GLU A 306 -13.31 6.98 -18.72
CA GLU A 306 -13.14 8.01 -17.69
C GLU A 306 -12.43 7.51 -16.42
N HIS A 307 -12.49 6.20 -16.13
CA HIS A 307 -11.98 5.59 -14.90
C HIS A 307 -10.92 4.52 -15.11
N HIS A 308 -10.59 4.17 -16.36
CA HIS A 308 -9.65 3.09 -16.69
C HIS A 308 -8.54 3.60 -17.61
N THR A 309 -7.31 3.53 -17.15
CA THR A 309 -6.10 3.96 -17.87
C THR A 309 -5.10 2.80 -18.00
N VAL A 310 -4.36 2.78 -19.11
CA VAL A 310 -3.32 1.78 -19.39
C VAL A 310 -2.08 2.44 -20.00
N LYS A 311 -0.89 2.05 -19.53
CA LYS A 311 0.41 2.48 -20.06
C LYS A 311 0.97 1.41 -21.00
N CYS A 312 0.53 1.39 -22.26
CA CYS A 312 0.91 0.36 -23.23
C CYS A 312 0.87 0.88 -24.69
N ASN A 313 1.93 0.60 -25.46
CA ASN A 313 2.06 1.04 -26.84
C ASN A 313 1.04 0.37 -27.81
N MET A 314 0.35 -0.70 -27.40
CA MET A 314 -0.73 -1.28 -28.20
C MET A 314 -1.93 -0.32 -28.39
N TYR A 315 -2.06 0.68 -27.53
CA TYR A 315 -3.13 1.67 -27.61
C TYR A 315 -2.66 2.99 -28.26
N CYS A 316 -1.37 3.06 -28.69
CA CYS A 316 -0.85 4.15 -29.51
C CYS A 316 -1.40 4.04 -30.93
N GLY A 317 -2.43 4.76 -31.30
CA GLY A 317 -2.94 4.82 -32.67
C GLY A 317 -4.40 4.42 -32.86
N GLY A 318 -5.16 4.21 -31.81
CA GLY A 318 -6.61 4.18 -31.85
C GLY A 318 -7.16 5.62 -31.85
N ASN A 319 -7.51 6.14 -33.03
CA ASN A 319 -8.46 7.24 -33.17
C ASN A 319 -9.86 6.71 -32.90
#